data_b57fedad47f57b42ce0a37c4ac7580e2
#
_entry.id   b57fedad47f57b42ce0a37c4ac7580e2
#
_cell.length_a   1.000
_cell.length_b   1.000
_cell.length_c   1.000
_cell.angle_alpha   90.00
_cell.angle_beta   90.00
_cell.angle_gamma   90.00
#
_symmetry.space_group_name_H-M   'P 1'
#
loop_
_entity.id
_entity.type
_entity.pdbx_description
1 polymer ?
#
loop_
_entity_poly.entity_id
_entity_poly.type
_entity_poly.pdbx_seq_one_letter_code
_entity_poly.pdbx_strand_id
1 'polypeptide(L)'
;MGQLKQHIEITPGVCGGKPRIAGHRIRVQDIVIEYEHWGRDPEEIVYHYPTITLADVHAALAYYYDNMEEIRNQIREGEKLAAEIQAKTPSALQQKLKEKGKLSDAAVD
;
A
#
# COMPACT_ATOMS: atom_id res chain seq x y z
N MET A 1 9.37 28.79 -15.59
CA MET A 1 9.50 28.07 -14.33
C MET A 1 8.33 27.12 -14.14
N GLY A 2 8.63 25.88 -13.82
CA GLY A 2 7.61 24.90 -13.58
C GLY A 2 6.95 25.10 -12.22
N GLN A 3 5.67 24.75 -12.13
CA GLN A 3 4.97 24.68 -10.87
C GLN A 3 5.29 23.34 -10.21
N LEU A 4 5.35 23.32 -8.87
CA LEU A 4 5.46 22.07 -8.14
C LEU A 4 4.15 21.31 -8.30
N LYS A 5 4.23 20.10 -8.84
CA LYS A 5 3.07 19.25 -8.97
C LYS A 5 2.70 18.69 -7.59
N GLN A 6 1.42 18.69 -7.28
CA GLN A 6 0.94 18.07 -6.07
C GLN A 6 0.85 16.55 -6.30
N HIS A 7 1.72 15.80 -5.67
CA HIS A 7 1.77 14.35 -5.83
C HIS A 7 0.91 13.60 -4.83
N ILE A 8 0.63 14.20 -3.67
CA ILE A 8 -0.13 13.55 -2.60
C ILE A 8 -1.44 14.30 -2.38
N GLU A 9 -2.53 13.57 -2.31
CA GLU A 9 -3.87 14.11 -2.05
C GLU A 9 -4.51 13.38 -0.89
N ILE A 10 -5.32 14.12 -0.13
CA ILE A 10 -6.17 13.58 0.92
C ILE A 10 -7.58 14.02 0.59
N THR A 11 -8.44 13.08 0.22
CA THR A 11 -9.81 13.36 -0.19
C THR A 11 -10.77 12.55 0.67
N PRO A 12 -11.69 13.19 1.41
CA PRO A 12 -12.69 12.45 2.19
C PRO A 12 -13.48 11.50 1.29
N GLY A 13 -13.64 10.25 1.75
CA GLY A 13 -14.37 9.22 1.01
C GLY A 13 -13.57 8.49 -0.05
N VAL A 14 -12.34 8.91 -0.32
CA VAL A 14 -11.43 8.18 -1.22
C VAL A 14 -10.33 7.55 -0.40
N CYS A 15 -10.16 6.23 -0.51
CA CYS A 15 -9.19 5.45 0.29
C CYS A 15 -9.33 5.72 1.79
N GLY A 16 -10.57 5.90 2.27
CA GLY A 16 -10.85 6.19 3.68
C GLY A 16 -10.31 7.53 4.17
N GLY A 17 -10.08 8.49 3.27
CA GLY A 17 -9.50 9.78 3.62
C GLY A 17 -8.01 9.74 3.90
N LYS A 18 -7.33 8.64 3.56
CA LYS A 18 -5.91 8.48 3.80
C LYS A 18 -5.09 9.15 2.71
N PRO A 19 -3.86 9.60 3.02
CA PRO A 19 -2.96 10.16 1.99
C PRO A 19 -2.71 9.16 0.87
N ARG A 20 -2.82 9.62 -0.36
CA ARG A 20 -2.66 8.78 -1.55
C ARG A 20 -1.95 9.54 -2.65
N ILE A 21 -1.44 8.80 -3.62
CA ILE A 21 -0.88 9.40 -4.83
C ILE A 21 -2.01 10.09 -5.59
N ALA A 22 -1.79 11.33 -5.98
CA ALA A 22 -2.78 12.15 -6.67
C ALA A 22 -3.29 11.44 -7.94
N GLY A 23 -4.60 11.34 -8.06
CA GLY A 23 -5.24 10.68 -9.21
C GLY A 23 -5.26 9.15 -9.15
N HIS A 24 -4.76 8.55 -8.09
CA HIS A 24 -4.68 7.09 -7.93
C HIS A 24 -5.24 6.65 -6.58
N ARG A 25 -5.52 5.36 -6.44
CA ARG A 25 -5.92 4.76 -5.17
C ARG A 25 -4.74 4.12 -4.42
N ILE A 26 -3.54 4.36 -4.88
CA ILE A 26 -2.31 3.90 -4.22
C ILE A 26 -2.01 4.88 -3.09
N ARG A 27 -2.05 4.39 -1.85
CA ARG A 27 -1.86 5.20 -0.65
C ARG A 27 -0.38 5.33 -0.31
N VAL A 28 -0.04 6.39 0.44
CA VAL A 28 1.32 6.54 0.95
C VAL A 28 1.73 5.29 1.72
N GLN A 29 0.84 4.75 2.58
CA GLN A 29 1.13 3.53 3.34
C GLN A 29 1.46 2.34 2.44
N ASP A 30 0.85 2.23 1.26
CA ASP A 30 1.16 1.14 0.33
C ASP A 30 2.59 1.25 -0.19
N ILE A 31 3.04 2.46 -0.50
CA ILE A 31 4.42 2.72 -0.94
C ILE A 31 5.41 2.42 0.19
N VAL A 32 5.07 2.82 1.43
CA VAL A 32 5.92 2.59 2.59
C VAL A 32 6.09 1.09 2.87
N ILE A 33 5.02 0.31 2.74
CA ILE A 33 5.06 -1.14 2.91
C ILE A 33 6.03 -1.75 1.88
N GLU A 34 5.94 -1.34 0.62
CA GLU A 34 6.84 -1.80 -0.42
C GLU A 34 8.31 -1.46 -0.10
N TYR A 35 8.53 -0.24 0.35
CA TYR A 35 9.86 0.28 0.60
C TYR A 35 10.50 -0.31 1.87
N GLU A 36 9.79 -0.25 3.01
CA GLU A 36 10.34 -0.68 4.31
C GLU A 36 10.17 -2.16 4.57
N HIS A 37 9.00 -2.70 4.28
CA HIS A 37 8.71 -4.10 4.59
C HIS A 37 9.33 -5.05 3.57
N TRP A 38 9.17 -4.73 2.28
CA TRP A 38 9.67 -5.59 1.21
C TRP A 38 11.07 -5.21 0.73
N GLY A 39 11.61 -4.09 1.18
CA GLY A 39 12.95 -3.66 0.82
C GLY A 39 13.11 -3.25 -0.64
N ARG A 40 12.01 -2.87 -1.31
CA ARG A 40 12.06 -2.45 -2.70
C ARG A 40 12.50 -1.00 -2.81
N ASP A 41 13.41 -0.71 -3.75
CA ASP A 41 13.80 0.66 -4.02
C ASP A 41 12.70 1.39 -4.84
N PRO A 42 12.77 2.73 -4.97
CA PRO A 42 11.74 3.47 -5.68
C PRO A 42 11.53 3.01 -7.13
N GLU A 43 12.56 2.59 -7.83
CA GLU A 43 12.44 2.11 -9.20
C GLU A 43 11.68 0.79 -9.26
N GLU A 44 11.93 -0.11 -8.31
CA GLU A 44 11.18 -1.37 -8.20
C GLU A 44 9.72 -1.12 -7.86
N ILE A 45 9.44 -0.11 -7.04
CA ILE A 45 8.06 0.25 -6.69
C ILE A 45 7.32 0.74 -7.94
N VAL A 46 7.94 1.56 -8.76
CA VAL A 46 7.35 2.00 -10.03
C VAL A 46 7.12 0.80 -10.96
N TYR A 47 8.00 -0.17 -10.94
CA TYR A 47 7.81 -1.40 -11.70
C TYR A 47 6.54 -2.14 -11.29
N HIS A 48 6.25 -2.17 -9.97
CA HIS A 48 5.03 -2.78 -9.44
C HIS A 48 3.78 -1.95 -9.69
N TYR A 49 3.93 -0.63 -9.73
CA TYR A 49 2.83 0.31 -9.95
C TYR A 49 3.14 1.18 -11.17
N PRO A 50 3.05 0.62 -12.38
CA PRO A 50 3.52 1.33 -13.58
C PRO A 50 2.71 2.56 -13.96
N THR A 51 1.57 2.79 -13.30
CA THR A 51 0.75 3.98 -13.53
C THR A 51 1.23 5.21 -12.75
N ILE A 52 2.15 5.05 -11.80
CA ILE A 52 2.71 6.17 -11.06
C ILE A 52 4.15 6.42 -11.50
N THR A 53 4.67 7.60 -11.16
CA THR A 53 6.01 8.01 -11.53
C THR A 53 6.99 7.86 -10.39
N LEU A 54 8.28 7.91 -10.71
CA LEU A 54 9.33 7.92 -9.70
C LEU A 54 9.18 9.13 -8.77
N ALA A 55 8.79 10.28 -9.31
CA ALA A 55 8.51 11.49 -8.51
C ALA A 55 7.38 11.24 -7.53
N ASP A 56 6.33 10.52 -7.94
CA ASP A 56 5.23 10.15 -7.04
C ASP A 56 5.73 9.30 -5.88
N VAL A 57 6.60 8.34 -6.13
CA VAL A 57 7.17 7.47 -5.09
C VAL A 57 7.99 8.29 -4.10
N HIS A 58 8.88 9.15 -4.60
CA HIS A 58 9.69 10.00 -3.74
C HIS A 58 8.84 10.98 -2.92
N ALA A 59 7.77 11.51 -3.51
CA ALA A 59 6.84 12.38 -2.79
C ALA A 59 6.12 11.63 -1.67
N ALA A 60 5.72 10.38 -1.92
CA ALA A 60 5.09 9.54 -0.90
C ALA A 60 6.05 9.25 0.25
N LEU A 61 7.31 8.96 -0.06
CA LEU A 61 8.33 8.74 0.97
C LEU A 61 8.62 10.02 1.76
N ALA A 62 8.67 11.18 1.09
CA ALA A 62 8.84 12.46 1.77
C ALA A 62 7.67 12.73 2.72
N TYR A 63 6.44 12.49 2.27
CA TYR A 63 5.27 12.61 3.12
C TYR A 63 5.37 11.69 4.33
N TYR A 64 5.80 10.45 4.12
CA TYR A 64 5.99 9.49 5.19
C TYR A 64 6.99 9.99 6.23
N TYR A 65 8.15 10.47 5.79
CA TYR A 65 9.16 10.96 6.73
C TYR A 65 8.69 12.17 7.53
N ASP A 66 7.84 13.00 6.93
CA ASP A 66 7.23 14.13 7.64
C ASP A 66 6.09 13.72 8.57
N ASN A 67 5.51 12.54 8.38
CA ASN A 67 4.32 12.06 9.10
C ASN A 67 4.45 10.59 9.50
N MET A 68 5.62 10.18 9.98
CA MET A 68 5.94 8.76 10.21
C MET A 68 4.98 8.09 11.18
N GLU A 69 4.64 8.75 12.28
CA GLU A 69 3.75 8.18 13.27
C GLU A 69 2.36 7.91 12.70
N GLU A 70 1.82 8.87 11.96
CA GLU A 70 0.52 8.73 11.30
C GLU A 70 0.50 7.53 10.36
N ILE A 71 1.50 7.44 9.48
CA ILE A 71 1.54 6.38 8.47
C ILE A 71 1.79 5.01 9.10
N ARG A 72 2.67 4.94 10.10
CA ARG A 72 2.91 3.69 10.83
C ARG A 72 1.66 3.21 11.56
N ASN A 73 0.88 4.13 12.12
CA ASN A 73 -0.39 3.80 12.75
C ASN A 73 -1.39 3.26 11.72
N GLN A 74 -1.47 3.86 10.55
CA GLN A 74 -2.35 3.38 9.48
C GLN A 74 -1.98 1.96 9.06
N ILE A 75 -0.69 1.67 8.94
CA ILE A 75 -0.21 0.32 8.58
C ILE A 75 -0.59 -0.68 9.68
N ARG A 76 -0.36 -0.34 10.95
CA ARG A 76 -0.71 -1.21 12.07
C ARG A 76 -2.21 -1.47 12.15
N GLU A 77 -3.03 -0.45 11.94
CA GLU A 77 -4.48 -0.60 11.93
C GLU A 77 -4.95 -1.50 10.79
N GLY A 78 -4.33 -1.38 9.62
CA GLY A 78 -4.62 -2.24 8.49
C GLY A 78 -4.27 -3.70 8.77
N GLU A 79 -3.13 -3.95 9.38
CA GLU A 79 -2.69 -5.28 9.78
C GLU A 79 -3.62 -5.88 10.84
N LYS A 80 -4.01 -5.07 11.82
CA LYS A 80 -4.95 -5.49 12.85
C LYS A 80 -6.32 -5.85 12.27
N LEU A 81 -6.83 -5.02 11.38
CA LEU A 81 -8.10 -5.29 10.71
C LEU A 81 -8.04 -6.57 9.89
N ALA A 82 -6.96 -6.78 9.14
CA ALA A 82 -6.77 -7.99 8.37
C ALA A 82 -6.75 -9.23 9.27
N ALA A 83 -6.06 -9.15 10.42
CA ALA A 83 -6.02 -10.24 11.40
C ALA A 83 -7.38 -10.52 11.99
N GLU A 84 -8.16 -9.49 12.31
CA GLU A 84 -9.53 -9.64 12.83
C GLU A 84 -10.46 -10.29 11.82
N ILE A 85 -10.38 -9.87 10.56
CA ILE A 85 -11.17 -10.46 9.48
C ILE A 85 -10.81 -11.93 9.32
N GLN A 86 -9.53 -12.25 9.32
CA GLN A 86 -9.06 -13.63 9.21
C GLN A 86 -9.54 -14.49 10.38
N ALA A 87 -9.50 -13.95 11.61
CA ALA A 87 -9.95 -14.67 12.80
C ALA A 87 -11.45 -14.93 12.77
N LYS A 88 -12.25 -14.07 12.15
CA LYS A 88 -13.71 -14.21 12.05
C LYS A 88 -14.16 -15.00 10.85
N THR A 89 -13.25 -15.32 9.92
CA THR A 89 -13.58 -16.08 8.71
C THR A 89 -13.81 -17.55 9.08
N PRO A 90 -14.90 -18.18 8.60
CA PRO A 90 -15.15 -19.60 8.87
C PRO A 90 -13.98 -20.49 8.39
N SER A 91 -13.70 -21.56 9.16
CA SER A 91 -12.58 -22.46 8.89
C SER A 91 -12.57 -23.01 7.45
N ALA A 92 -13.75 -23.35 6.94
CA ALA A 92 -13.88 -23.88 5.57
C ALA A 92 -13.42 -22.85 4.53
N LEU A 93 -13.76 -21.58 4.76
CA LEU A 93 -13.38 -20.50 3.85
C LEU A 93 -11.88 -20.20 3.97
N GLN A 94 -11.34 -20.24 5.18
CA GLN A 94 -9.90 -20.09 5.40
C GLN A 94 -9.13 -21.17 4.68
N GLN A 95 -9.62 -22.40 4.74
CA GLN A 95 -8.98 -23.52 4.06
C GLN A 95 -9.00 -23.34 2.54
N LYS A 96 -10.12 -22.90 1.99
CA LYS A 96 -10.25 -22.58 0.57
C LYS A 96 -9.26 -21.49 0.13
N LEU A 97 -9.09 -20.46 0.95
CA LEU A 97 -8.16 -19.39 0.67
C LEU A 97 -6.72 -19.89 0.69
N LYS A 98 -6.38 -20.78 1.62
CA LYS A 98 -5.06 -21.43 1.68
C LYS A 98 -4.81 -22.31 0.46
N GLU A 99 -5.79 -23.11 0.06
CA GLU A 99 -5.70 -23.94 -1.13
C GLU A 99 -5.51 -23.11 -2.39
N LYS A 100 -6.24 -22.02 -2.50
CA LYS A 100 -6.11 -21.08 -3.60
C LYS A 100 -4.72 -20.45 -3.64
N GLY A 101 -4.18 -20.10 -2.49
CA GLY A 101 -2.82 -19.62 -2.36
C GLY A 101 -1.79 -20.65 -2.79
N LYS A 102 -1.97 -21.91 -2.39
CA LYS A 102 -1.09 -23.01 -2.78
C LYS A 102 -1.15 -23.28 -4.28
N LEU A 103 -2.33 -23.25 -4.86
CA LEU A 103 -2.50 -23.40 -6.31
C LEU A 103 -1.83 -22.28 -7.07
N SER A 104 -1.93 -21.06 -6.56
CA SER A 104 -1.27 -19.89 -7.12
C SER A 104 0.24 -20.04 -7.08
N ASP A 105 0.78 -20.51 -5.95
CA ASP A 105 2.21 -20.75 -5.78
C ASP A 105 2.68 -21.88 -6.72
N ALA A 106 1.90 -22.93 -6.85
CA ALA A 106 2.21 -24.03 -7.75
C ALA A 106 2.21 -23.58 -9.22
N ALA A 107 1.34 -22.64 -9.57
CA ALA A 107 1.28 -22.10 -10.93
C ALA A 107 2.47 -21.20 -11.26
N VAL A 108 3.08 -20.58 -10.25
CA VAL A 108 4.26 -19.70 -10.40
C VAL A 108 5.53 -20.54 -10.56
N ASP A 109 5.57 -21.69 -9.95
CA ASP A 109 6.70 -22.61 -10.07
C ASP A 109 6.71 -23.27 -11.43
#